data_ddbc5b01ce3526d5c7d09cbcadabfb25
#
_entry.id   ddbc5b01ce3526d5c7d09cbcadabfb25
#
_cell.length_a   1.000
_cell.length_b   1.000
_cell.length_c   1.000
_cell.angle_alpha   90.00
_cell.angle_beta   90.00
_cell.angle_gamma   90.00
#
_symmetry.space_group_name_H-M   'P 1'
#
loop_
_entity.id
_entity.type
_entity.pdbx_description
1 polymer ?
#
loop_
_entity_poly.entity_id
_entity_poly.type
_entity_poly.pdbx_seq_one_letter_code
_entity_poly.pdbx_strand_id
1 'polypeptide(L)'
;MRIQSSNLAILMLAIFLIVPAGAETAQSTLKIVCTTSVLMDPATYIGGDRVEAISIADPTLCPHLQTDIIPNRIQLNMDFIKDANMFMAYNDSNDQRYNMPAINDFMTANNYGTAEWMTISNPSRGWNTPTNSKLLAAEVEGWLANKDPANKTYYEQRYNDYAKSFDAIEPTESEKKQLNQTQVIVMLWQKDPVQNWLGMNVVNFFAPEFALNGTKTAARVVDDINANPEKYQNVKYIIENMQSGELAKGIEESLKDKGIDAERVIFTNFPGSVEGADTMAEVLNHNKQIVL
;
A
#
# COMPACT_ATOMS: atom_id res chain seq x y z
N MET A 1 67.35 65.61 -27.95
CA MET A 1 66.86 65.27 -26.66
C MET A 1 65.75 64.23 -26.86
N ARG A 2 66.02 62.90 -26.66
CA ARG A 2 65.07 61.80 -26.87
C ARG A 2 64.64 61.33 -25.52
N ILE A 3 63.31 61.37 -25.30
CA ILE A 3 62.71 60.87 -24.11
C ILE A 3 62.28 59.43 -24.42
N GLN A 4 62.84 58.44 -23.70
CA GLN A 4 62.45 57.04 -23.75
C GLN A 4 61.25 56.86 -22.84
N SER A 5 60.13 56.31 -23.42
CA SER A 5 58.97 55.87 -22.71
C SER A 5 59.16 54.41 -22.22
N SER A 6 59.16 54.23 -20.92
CA SER A 6 59.26 52.95 -20.26
C SER A 6 57.87 52.30 -20.21
N ASN A 7 57.70 51.17 -20.90
CA ASN A 7 56.45 50.34 -20.83
C ASN A 7 56.50 49.42 -19.59
N LEU A 8 55.69 49.70 -18.62
CA LEU A 8 55.43 48.83 -17.44
C LEU A 8 54.36 47.77 -17.80
N ALA A 9 54.81 46.55 -18.07
CA ALA A 9 53.88 45.42 -18.25
C ALA A 9 53.41 44.88 -16.90
N ILE A 10 52.11 45.07 -16.59
CA ILE A 10 51.46 44.49 -15.41
C ILE A 10 51.09 43.07 -15.75
N LEU A 11 51.76 42.08 -15.13
CA LEU A 11 51.47 40.66 -15.24
C LEU A 11 50.34 40.35 -14.25
N MET A 12 49.08 40.23 -14.74
CA MET A 12 47.97 39.72 -13.93
C MET A 12 48.10 38.20 -13.76
N LEU A 13 48.45 37.76 -12.57
CA LEU A 13 48.45 36.35 -12.17
C LEU A 13 47.04 35.95 -11.84
N ALA A 14 46.34 35.27 -12.77
CA ALA A 14 45.01 34.67 -12.51
C ALA A 14 45.23 33.40 -11.66
N ILE A 15 44.94 33.50 -10.39
CA ILE A 15 44.86 32.33 -9.50
C ILE A 15 43.54 31.61 -9.80
N PHE A 16 43.56 30.52 -10.57
CA PHE A 16 42.48 29.59 -10.68
C PHE A 16 42.36 28.82 -9.35
N LEU A 17 41.38 29.17 -8.52
CA LEU A 17 40.91 28.33 -7.43
C LEU A 17 40.26 27.08 -8.03
N ILE A 18 41.05 26.00 -8.11
CA ILE A 18 40.49 24.67 -8.36
C ILE A 18 39.69 24.30 -7.10
N VAL A 19 38.37 24.53 -7.11
CA VAL A 19 37.47 23.93 -6.17
C VAL A 19 37.50 22.42 -6.46
N PRO A 20 37.97 21.56 -5.54
CA PRO A 20 37.86 20.14 -5.76
C PRO A 20 36.37 19.84 -5.95
N ALA A 21 36.01 19.33 -7.12
CA ALA A 21 34.72 18.70 -7.31
C ALA A 21 34.65 17.62 -6.22
N GLY A 22 33.81 17.83 -5.18
CA GLY A 22 33.59 16.85 -4.16
C GLY A 22 33.20 15.57 -4.89
N ALA A 23 33.95 14.50 -4.70
CA ALA A 23 33.54 13.20 -5.11
C ALA A 23 32.19 12.98 -4.41
N GLU A 24 31.09 13.02 -5.15
CA GLU A 24 29.80 12.47 -4.68
C GLU A 24 30.14 11.03 -4.28
N THR A 25 30.27 10.80 -2.98
CA THR A 25 30.28 9.43 -2.46
C THR A 25 28.97 8.84 -2.93
N ALA A 26 29.04 7.85 -3.82
CA ALA A 26 27.88 7.11 -4.25
C ALA A 26 27.17 6.66 -2.97
N GLN A 27 26.06 7.32 -2.65
CA GLN A 27 25.31 7.06 -1.45
C GLN A 27 24.67 5.69 -1.62
N SER A 28 25.00 4.74 -0.74
CA SER A 28 24.48 3.39 -0.82
C SER A 28 22.96 3.43 -0.70
N THR A 29 22.27 2.91 -1.70
CA THR A 29 20.81 2.75 -1.70
C THR A 29 20.40 1.83 -0.55
N LEU A 30 19.41 2.22 0.24
CA LEU A 30 18.84 1.38 1.29
C LEU A 30 18.01 0.26 0.67
N LYS A 31 18.37 -0.99 0.95
CA LYS A 31 17.60 -2.18 0.54
C LYS A 31 16.60 -2.54 1.64
N ILE A 32 15.33 -2.59 1.27
CA ILE A 32 14.23 -2.79 2.22
C ILE A 32 13.38 -3.99 1.81
N VAL A 33 13.19 -4.92 2.74
CA VAL A 33 12.29 -6.06 2.58
C VAL A 33 10.99 -5.76 3.31
N CYS A 34 9.89 -5.72 2.58
CA CYS A 34 8.55 -5.51 3.12
C CYS A 34 7.76 -6.83 3.13
N THR A 35 6.97 -7.07 4.16
CA THR A 35 6.08 -8.24 4.18
C THR A 35 4.99 -8.14 3.11
N THR A 36 4.51 -6.94 2.82
CA THR A 36 3.43 -6.68 1.84
C THR A 36 3.73 -5.49 0.94
N SER A 37 3.08 -5.43 -0.23
CA SER A 37 3.17 -4.28 -1.15
C SER A 37 2.59 -2.99 -0.56
N VAL A 38 1.72 -3.07 0.44
CA VAL A 38 1.19 -1.91 1.18
C VAL A 38 2.29 -1.10 1.89
N LEU A 39 3.36 -1.77 2.32
CA LEU A 39 4.54 -1.13 2.91
C LEU A 39 5.59 -0.79 1.86
N MET A 40 5.73 -1.63 0.82
CA MET A 40 6.66 -1.40 -0.28
C MET A 40 6.33 -0.11 -1.04
N ASP A 41 5.05 0.17 -1.29
CA ASP A 41 4.60 1.37 -2.00
C ASP A 41 5.12 2.67 -1.33
N PRO A 42 4.77 3.02 -0.08
CA PRO A 42 5.31 4.22 0.55
C PRO A 42 6.83 4.16 0.74
N ALA A 43 7.44 2.99 0.99
CA ALA A 43 8.89 2.86 1.10
C ALA A 43 9.58 3.25 -0.22
N THR A 44 9.06 2.78 -1.35
CA THR A 44 9.59 3.09 -2.68
C THR A 44 9.31 4.54 -3.08
N TYR A 45 8.08 5.01 -2.88
CA TYR A 45 7.71 6.38 -3.26
C TYR A 45 8.48 7.42 -2.45
N ILE A 46 8.47 7.30 -1.12
CA ILE A 46 9.13 8.24 -0.21
C ILE A 46 10.64 8.11 -0.32
N GLY A 47 11.15 6.88 -0.44
CA GLY A 47 12.56 6.59 -0.60
C GLY A 47 13.16 7.09 -1.90
N GLY A 48 12.40 7.06 -3.02
CA GLY A 48 12.85 7.48 -4.35
C GLY A 48 14.12 6.74 -4.79
N ASP A 49 15.10 7.49 -5.28
CA ASP A 49 16.40 6.96 -5.73
C ASP A 49 17.32 6.48 -4.59
N ARG A 50 16.93 6.69 -3.33
CA ARG A 50 17.69 6.30 -2.13
C ARG A 50 17.24 4.97 -1.54
N VAL A 51 16.17 4.38 -2.06
CA VAL A 51 15.58 3.14 -1.55
C VAL A 51 15.30 2.20 -2.71
N GLU A 52 15.67 0.95 -2.52
CA GLU A 52 15.22 -0.18 -3.30
C GLU A 52 14.42 -1.10 -2.38
N ALA A 53 13.17 -1.40 -2.72
CA ALA A 53 12.30 -2.19 -1.85
C ALA A 53 11.64 -3.35 -2.62
N ILE A 54 11.45 -4.46 -1.92
CA ILE A 54 10.68 -5.61 -2.42
C ILE A 54 9.58 -5.98 -1.44
N SER A 55 8.50 -6.61 -1.94
CA SER A 55 7.49 -7.24 -1.08
C SER A 55 7.55 -8.76 -1.20
N ILE A 56 7.42 -9.46 -0.06
CA ILE A 56 7.43 -10.92 -0.04
C ILE A 56 6.05 -11.49 -0.36
N ALA A 57 4.97 -10.96 0.23
CA ALA A 57 3.63 -11.40 -0.12
C ALA A 57 3.24 -10.98 -1.54
N ASP A 58 2.55 -11.87 -2.26
CA ASP A 58 1.99 -11.60 -3.58
C ASP A 58 0.73 -10.73 -3.45
N PRO A 59 0.67 -9.54 -4.08
CA PRO A 59 -0.47 -8.65 -3.94
C PRO A 59 -1.76 -9.19 -4.58
N THR A 60 -1.66 -10.14 -5.49
CA THR A 60 -2.82 -10.72 -6.19
C THR A 60 -3.54 -11.80 -5.38
N LEU A 61 -2.93 -12.30 -4.31
CA LEU A 61 -3.41 -13.40 -3.50
C LEU A 61 -3.80 -12.95 -2.10
N CYS A 62 -4.76 -13.68 -1.50
CA CYS A 62 -5.12 -13.48 -0.10
C CYS A 62 -3.92 -13.76 0.81
N PRO A 63 -3.52 -12.83 1.69
CA PRO A 63 -2.40 -13.05 2.61
C PRO A 63 -2.53 -14.31 3.48
N HIS A 64 -3.77 -14.70 3.83
CA HIS A 64 -4.04 -15.91 4.62
C HIS A 64 -3.80 -17.24 3.87
N LEU A 65 -3.66 -17.20 2.55
CA LEU A 65 -3.49 -18.38 1.68
C LEU A 65 -2.10 -18.49 1.08
N GLN A 66 -1.14 -17.68 1.55
CA GLN A 66 0.20 -17.60 0.95
C GLN A 66 1.26 -18.45 1.65
N THR A 67 0.92 -19.18 2.70
CA THR A 67 1.88 -19.94 3.51
C THR A 67 2.81 -20.83 2.67
N ASP A 68 2.27 -21.47 1.63
CA ASP A 68 3.02 -22.40 0.79
C ASP A 68 3.90 -21.71 -0.24
N ILE A 69 3.62 -20.45 -0.59
CA ILE A 69 4.39 -19.72 -1.61
C ILE A 69 5.46 -18.79 -1.01
N ILE A 70 5.29 -18.35 0.23
CA ILE A 70 6.23 -17.43 0.92
C ILE A 70 7.67 -17.98 0.92
N PRO A 71 7.96 -19.25 1.24
CA PRO A 71 9.31 -19.79 1.20
C PRO A 71 9.96 -19.69 -0.20
N ASN A 72 9.19 -19.95 -1.26
CA ASN A 72 9.69 -19.84 -2.63
C ASN A 72 10.00 -18.39 -3.00
N ARG A 73 9.16 -17.44 -2.59
CA ARG A 73 9.38 -16.00 -2.84
C ARG A 73 10.60 -15.48 -2.08
N ILE A 74 10.82 -15.94 -0.86
CA ILE A 74 12.04 -15.66 -0.09
C ILE A 74 13.26 -16.20 -0.84
N GLN A 75 13.23 -17.44 -1.31
CA GLN A 75 14.32 -18.05 -2.04
C GLN A 75 14.64 -17.32 -3.36
N LEU A 76 13.63 -16.87 -4.10
CA LEU A 76 13.80 -16.09 -5.33
C LEU A 76 14.45 -14.72 -5.08
N ASN A 77 14.30 -14.18 -3.89
CA ASN A 77 14.84 -12.87 -3.50
C ASN A 77 16.02 -12.98 -2.53
N MET A 78 16.66 -14.14 -2.45
CA MET A 78 17.67 -14.42 -1.41
C MET A 78 18.83 -13.44 -1.39
N ASP A 79 19.34 -13.03 -2.56
CA ASP A 79 20.47 -12.08 -2.65
C ASP A 79 20.06 -10.68 -2.18
N PHE A 80 18.82 -10.28 -2.45
CA PHE A 80 18.29 -9.01 -1.95
C PHE A 80 18.11 -9.05 -0.43
N ILE A 81 17.51 -10.12 0.10
CA ILE A 81 17.25 -10.31 1.53
C ILE A 81 18.56 -10.36 2.32
N LYS A 82 19.58 -11.04 1.79
CA LYS A 82 20.92 -11.11 2.39
C LYS A 82 21.54 -9.73 2.63
N ASP A 83 21.36 -8.82 1.66
CA ASP A 83 21.95 -7.49 1.67
C ASP A 83 21.00 -6.41 2.21
N ALA A 84 19.84 -6.79 2.74
CA ALA A 84 18.84 -5.86 3.23
C ALA A 84 19.32 -5.06 4.45
N ASN A 85 19.04 -3.76 4.43
CA ASN A 85 19.37 -2.83 5.51
C ASN A 85 18.25 -2.69 6.53
N MET A 86 17.02 -3.05 6.15
CA MET A 86 15.81 -2.89 6.94
C MET A 86 14.73 -3.88 6.52
N PHE A 87 13.92 -4.30 7.48
CA PHE A 87 12.74 -5.13 7.27
C PHE A 87 11.51 -4.41 7.80
N MET A 88 10.45 -4.34 6.99
CA MET A 88 9.19 -3.69 7.36
C MET A 88 8.04 -4.69 7.38
N ALA A 89 7.29 -4.72 8.47
CA ALA A 89 6.12 -5.58 8.62
C ALA A 89 4.89 -4.78 9.05
N TYR A 90 3.73 -5.15 8.49
CA TYR A 90 2.46 -4.61 8.95
C TYR A 90 2.13 -5.09 10.36
N ASN A 91 2.71 -6.25 10.74
CA ASN A 91 2.63 -6.85 12.07
C ASN A 91 1.21 -7.30 12.46
N ASP A 92 0.40 -7.64 11.49
CA ASP A 92 -0.87 -8.33 11.72
C ASP A 92 -0.68 -9.84 12.03
N SER A 93 -1.79 -10.56 12.16
CA SER A 93 -1.73 -11.99 12.47
C SER A 93 -1.04 -12.83 11.39
N ASN A 94 -1.03 -12.39 10.11
CA ASN A 94 -0.34 -13.09 9.03
C ASN A 94 1.16 -12.87 9.11
N ASP A 95 1.57 -11.62 9.34
CA ASP A 95 2.98 -11.30 9.52
C ASP A 95 3.58 -12.05 10.69
N GLN A 96 2.89 -12.05 11.85
CA GLN A 96 3.36 -12.71 13.06
C GLN A 96 3.43 -14.23 12.94
N ARG A 97 2.53 -14.85 12.18
CA ARG A 97 2.45 -16.31 12.07
C ARG A 97 3.25 -16.88 10.93
N TYR A 98 3.40 -16.13 9.81
CA TYR A 98 3.92 -16.67 8.57
C TYR A 98 5.09 -15.87 8.00
N ASN A 99 4.91 -14.57 7.68
CA ASN A 99 5.88 -13.81 6.92
C ASN A 99 7.16 -13.54 7.72
N MET A 100 7.03 -12.96 8.90
CA MET A 100 8.19 -12.65 9.76
C MET A 100 8.95 -13.90 10.20
N PRO A 101 8.31 -14.99 10.68
CA PRO A 101 9.00 -16.23 11.01
C PRO A 101 9.73 -16.83 9.81
N ALA A 102 9.11 -16.92 8.64
CA ALA A 102 9.73 -17.50 7.45
C ALA A 102 11.00 -16.73 7.01
N ILE A 103 10.98 -15.41 7.08
CA ILE A 103 12.16 -14.57 6.80
C ILE A 103 13.22 -14.75 7.86
N ASN A 104 12.86 -14.76 9.15
CA ASN A 104 13.80 -14.96 10.26
C ASN A 104 14.50 -16.33 10.18
N ASP A 105 13.73 -17.37 9.88
CA ASP A 105 14.24 -18.74 9.72
C ASP A 105 15.20 -18.83 8.54
N PHE A 106 14.86 -18.21 7.43
CA PHE A 106 15.73 -18.12 6.25
C PHE A 106 17.04 -17.39 6.56
N MET A 107 16.99 -16.23 7.21
CA MET A 107 18.17 -15.46 7.63
C MET A 107 19.07 -16.28 8.54
N THR A 108 18.49 -16.95 9.53
CA THR A 108 19.21 -17.78 10.49
C THR A 108 19.84 -18.99 9.82
N ALA A 109 19.10 -19.72 8.99
CA ALA A 109 19.57 -20.94 8.31
C ALA A 109 20.75 -20.65 7.36
N ASN A 110 20.83 -19.43 6.81
CA ASN A 110 21.89 -19.01 5.89
C ASN A 110 23.02 -18.20 6.57
N ASN A 111 22.99 -18.00 7.88
CA ASN A 111 23.93 -17.17 8.63
C ASN A 111 24.00 -15.71 8.14
N TYR A 112 22.86 -15.13 7.74
CA TYR A 112 22.76 -13.73 7.27
C TYR A 112 22.50 -12.75 8.43
N GLY A 113 22.52 -13.19 9.67
CA GLY A 113 22.23 -12.40 10.86
C GLY A 113 20.75 -12.45 11.24
N THR A 114 20.26 -11.38 11.87
CA THR A 114 18.87 -11.25 12.33
C THR A 114 18.19 -10.09 11.60
N ALA A 115 16.95 -10.29 11.19
CA ALA A 115 16.14 -9.21 10.63
C ALA A 115 15.81 -8.16 11.70
N GLU A 116 16.13 -6.90 11.43
CA GLU A 116 15.72 -5.75 12.25
C GLU A 116 14.38 -5.25 11.74
N TRP A 117 13.30 -5.57 12.46
CA TRP A 117 11.94 -5.29 12.05
C TRP A 117 11.47 -3.90 12.47
N MET A 118 11.01 -3.10 11.50
CA MET A 118 10.16 -1.93 11.70
C MET A 118 8.72 -2.37 11.54
N THR A 119 7.89 -2.16 12.55
CA THR A 119 6.51 -2.64 12.57
C THR A 119 5.52 -1.51 12.77
N ILE A 120 4.38 -1.57 12.06
CA ILE A 120 3.30 -0.60 12.20
C ILE A 120 2.79 -0.56 13.65
N SER A 121 2.65 0.63 14.19
CA SER A 121 2.25 0.85 15.58
C SER A 121 0.83 0.38 15.89
N ASN A 122 -0.09 0.45 14.92
CA ASN A 122 -1.47 0.00 15.04
C ASN A 122 -1.93 -0.80 13.82
N PRO A 123 -1.66 -2.12 13.77
CA PRO A 123 -2.06 -2.97 12.66
C PRO A 123 -3.57 -3.14 12.51
N SER A 124 -4.36 -2.83 13.54
CA SER A 124 -5.83 -2.91 13.48
C SER A 124 -6.48 -1.73 12.74
N ARG A 125 -5.73 -0.67 12.45
CA ARG A 125 -6.25 0.53 11.78
C ARG A 125 -6.63 0.26 10.32
N GLY A 126 -6.01 -0.73 9.66
CA GLY A 126 -6.11 -0.93 8.22
C GLY A 126 -5.29 0.09 7.42
N TRP A 127 -5.38 0.03 6.10
CA TRP A 127 -4.63 0.92 5.18
C TRP A 127 -5.48 1.43 4.01
N ASN A 128 -6.67 0.89 3.81
CA ASN A 128 -7.48 1.04 2.60
C ASN A 128 -8.43 2.26 2.62
N THR A 129 -8.04 3.32 3.31
CA THR A 129 -8.64 4.66 3.20
C THR A 129 -7.53 5.71 3.04
N PRO A 130 -7.79 6.87 2.41
CA PRO A 130 -6.80 7.95 2.28
C PRO A 130 -6.15 8.33 3.61
N THR A 131 -6.95 8.48 4.66
CA THR A 131 -6.46 8.85 6.00
C THR A 131 -5.51 7.77 6.56
N ASN A 132 -5.90 6.50 6.48
CA ASN A 132 -5.10 5.42 7.03
C ASN A 132 -3.83 5.18 6.24
N SER A 133 -3.88 5.30 4.90
CA SER A 133 -2.70 5.23 4.03
C SER A 133 -1.69 6.33 4.34
N LYS A 134 -2.14 7.57 4.55
CA LYS A 134 -1.26 8.68 4.96
C LYS A 134 -0.60 8.42 6.31
N LEU A 135 -1.34 7.91 7.29
CA LEU A 135 -0.81 7.58 8.61
C LEU A 135 0.23 6.43 8.55
N LEU A 136 -0.01 5.43 7.72
CA LEU A 136 0.95 4.35 7.48
C LEU A 136 2.22 4.90 6.82
N ALA A 137 2.06 5.73 5.79
CA ALA A 137 3.19 6.35 5.09
C ALA A 137 4.02 7.27 5.99
N ALA A 138 3.40 7.93 6.98
CA ALA A 138 4.12 8.74 7.97
C ALA A 138 5.00 7.88 8.89
N GLU A 139 4.56 6.67 9.25
CA GLU A 139 5.41 5.73 10.00
C GLU A 139 6.60 5.28 9.17
N VAL A 140 6.37 4.95 7.88
CA VAL A 140 7.43 4.56 6.94
C VAL A 140 8.45 5.71 6.74
N GLU A 141 7.98 6.96 6.54
CA GLU A 141 8.85 8.14 6.46
C GLU A 141 9.74 8.26 7.70
N GLY A 142 9.14 8.15 8.89
CA GLY A 142 9.87 8.22 10.15
C GLY A 142 10.97 7.13 10.27
N TRP A 143 10.72 5.92 9.78
CA TRP A 143 11.73 4.85 9.76
C TRP A 143 12.87 5.14 8.79
N LEU A 144 12.55 5.65 7.59
CA LEU A 144 13.56 6.05 6.60
C LEU A 144 14.43 7.19 7.14
N ALA A 145 13.82 8.23 7.71
CA ALA A 145 14.51 9.37 8.31
C ALA A 145 15.40 8.97 9.51
N ASN A 146 14.99 7.98 10.29
CA ASN A 146 15.80 7.45 11.39
C ASN A 146 16.99 6.60 10.89
N LYS A 147 16.80 5.83 9.81
CA LYS A 147 17.85 4.97 9.24
C LYS A 147 18.88 5.78 8.45
N ASP A 148 18.44 6.84 7.80
CA ASP A 148 19.26 7.75 6.98
C ASP A 148 18.98 9.22 7.34
N PRO A 149 19.45 9.68 8.52
CA PRO A 149 19.12 11.02 9.04
C PRO A 149 19.70 12.16 8.20
N ALA A 150 20.72 11.91 7.40
CA ALA A 150 21.28 12.91 6.49
C ALA A 150 20.30 13.33 5.39
N ASN A 151 19.33 12.47 5.06
CA ASN A 151 18.33 12.68 4.02
C ASN A 151 16.91 12.88 4.57
N LYS A 152 16.75 13.18 5.86
CA LYS A 152 15.45 13.40 6.50
C LYS A 152 14.55 14.37 5.73
N THR A 153 15.07 15.55 5.37
CA THR A 153 14.30 16.56 4.61
C THR A 153 13.85 16.06 3.23
N TYR A 154 14.65 15.22 2.58
CA TYR A 154 14.27 14.58 1.31
C TYR A 154 13.05 13.67 1.51
N TYR A 155 13.06 12.82 2.54
CA TYR A 155 11.95 11.92 2.83
C TYR A 155 10.68 12.69 3.27
N GLU A 156 10.81 13.74 4.09
CA GLU A 156 9.70 14.62 4.47
C GLU A 156 9.02 15.28 3.25
N GLN A 157 9.80 15.76 2.27
CA GLN A 157 9.25 16.36 1.04
C GLN A 157 8.49 15.32 0.22
N ARG A 158 9.07 14.15 0.01
CA ARG A 158 8.45 13.07 -0.75
C ARG A 158 7.22 12.48 -0.06
N TYR A 159 7.23 12.38 1.27
CA TYR A 159 6.04 12.03 2.02
C TYR A 159 4.91 13.04 1.80
N ASN A 160 5.20 14.33 1.82
CA ASN A 160 4.21 15.36 1.55
C ASN A 160 3.61 15.24 0.14
N ASP A 161 4.42 14.89 -0.85
CA ASP A 161 3.93 14.68 -2.22
C ASP A 161 3.13 13.38 -2.34
N TYR A 162 3.55 12.32 -1.67
CA TYR A 162 2.78 11.08 -1.55
C TYR A 162 1.42 11.33 -0.88
N ALA A 163 1.39 12.07 0.22
CA ALA A 163 0.15 12.41 0.92
C ALA A 163 -0.83 13.22 0.06
N LYS A 164 -0.33 14.15 -0.79
CA LYS A 164 -1.16 14.91 -1.73
C LYS A 164 -1.83 14.04 -2.79
N SER A 165 -1.25 12.88 -3.17
CA SER A 165 -1.88 11.96 -4.13
C SER A 165 -3.23 11.45 -3.62
N PHE A 166 -3.36 11.30 -2.31
CA PHE A 166 -4.63 10.91 -1.68
C PHE A 166 -5.65 12.06 -1.62
N ASP A 167 -5.21 13.31 -1.52
CA ASP A 167 -6.11 14.46 -1.59
C ASP A 167 -6.74 14.59 -2.97
N ALA A 168 -5.99 14.21 -4.02
CA ALA A 168 -6.47 14.26 -5.41
C ALA A 168 -7.56 13.21 -5.73
N ILE A 169 -7.66 12.14 -4.94
CA ILE A 169 -8.66 11.08 -5.15
C ILE A 169 -9.88 11.20 -4.23
N GLU A 170 -9.92 12.19 -3.34
CA GLU A 170 -11.10 12.40 -2.49
C GLU A 170 -12.35 12.63 -3.36
N PRO A 171 -13.50 12.02 -3.02
CA PRO A 171 -14.72 12.22 -3.78
C PRO A 171 -15.14 13.70 -3.78
N THR A 172 -15.48 14.23 -4.97
CA THR A 172 -16.09 15.55 -5.13
C THR A 172 -17.46 15.60 -4.45
N GLU A 173 -18.01 16.79 -4.22
CA GLU A 173 -19.34 16.94 -3.63
C GLU A 173 -20.45 16.28 -4.47
N SER A 174 -20.31 16.25 -5.79
CA SER A 174 -21.24 15.55 -6.69
C SER A 174 -21.14 14.03 -6.52
N GLU A 175 -19.91 13.49 -6.47
CA GLU A 175 -19.65 12.08 -6.26
C GLU A 175 -20.12 11.62 -4.86
N LYS A 176 -19.85 12.39 -3.81
CA LYS A 176 -20.37 12.12 -2.45
C LYS A 176 -21.89 12.02 -2.44
N LYS A 177 -22.59 12.93 -3.13
CA LYS A 177 -24.05 12.89 -3.20
C LYS A 177 -24.55 11.61 -3.88
N GLN A 178 -23.91 11.18 -4.96
CA GLN A 178 -24.25 9.93 -5.66
C GLN A 178 -23.98 8.71 -4.77
N LEU A 179 -22.76 8.65 -4.18
CA LEU A 179 -22.31 7.52 -3.35
C LEU A 179 -23.19 7.36 -2.08
N ASN A 180 -23.55 8.47 -1.41
CA ASN A 180 -24.41 8.44 -0.21
C ASN A 180 -25.81 7.90 -0.46
N GLN A 181 -26.30 7.92 -1.70
CA GLN A 181 -27.59 7.35 -2.08
C GLN A 181 -27.48 5.88 -2.51
N THR A 182 -26.26 5.37 -2.68
CA THR A 182 -26.02 4.02 -3.17
C THR A 182 -26.00 3.01 -2.03
N GLN A 183 -26.91 2.01 -2.10
CA GLN A 183 -26.95 0.90 -1.15
C GLN A 183 -26.12 -0.27 -1.65
N VAL A 184 -25.37 -0.89 -0.73
CA VAL A 184 -24.43 -1.96 -1.08
C VAL A 184 -24.43 -3.10 -0.05
N ILE A 185 -24.07 -4.30 -0.51
CA ILE A 185 -23.58 -5.39 0.31
C ILE A 185 -22.07 -5.45 0.11
N VAL A 186 -21.29 -5.55 1.19
CA VAL A 186 -19.84 -5.38 1.09
C VAL A 186 -19.10 -6.50 1.81
N MET A 187 -17.97 -6.92 1.24
CA MET A 187 -17.02 -7.82 1.89
C MET A 187 -16.36 -7.12 3.08
N LEU A 188 -16.15 -7.83 4.18
CA LEU A 188 -15.70 -7.30 5.48
C LEU A 188 -14.52 -6.30 5.37
N TRP A 189 -13.49 -6.65 4.62
CA TRP A 189 -12.28 -5.80 4.52
C TRP A 189 -12.47 -4.55 3.65
N GLN A 190 -13.58 -4.48 2.89
CA GLN A 190 -13.96 -3.29 2.12
C GLN A 190 -14.99 -2.44 2.86
N LYS A 191 -15.47 -2.87 4.04
CA LYS A 191 -16.51 -2.15 4.76
C LYS A 191 -16.05 -0.75 5.19
N ASP A 192 -14.86 -0.62 5.73
CA ASP A 192 -14.33 0.67 6.19
C ASP A 192 -14.21 1.69 5.05
N PRO A 193 -13.49 1.42 3.94
CA PRO A 193 -13.39 2.36 2.84
C PRO A 193 -14.76 2.67 2.19
N VAL A 194 -15.63 1.70 2.06
CA VAL A 194 -16.96 1.88 1.43
C VAL A 194 -17.88 2.73 2.31
N GLN A 195 -17.89 2.49 3.61
CA GLN A 195 -18.78 3.19 4.54
C GLN A 195 -18.21 4.54 4.97
N ASN A 196 -16.94 4.61 5.34
CA ASN A 196 -16.37 5.76 6.03
C ASN A 196 -15.63 6.74 5.10
N TRP A 197 -15.12 6.27 3.95
CA TRP A 197 -14.48 7.14 2.96
C TRP A 197 -15.42 7.47 1.79
N LEU A 198 -16.00 6.45 1.13
CA LEU A 198 -16.92 6.65 0.02
C LEU A 198 -18.33 7.09 0.50
N GLY A 199 -18.67 6.86 1.75
CA GLY A 199 -19.95 7.27 2.35
C GLY A 199 -21.17 6.48 1.84
N MET A 200 -20.96 5.29 1.27
CA MET A 200 -22.04 4.45 0.74
C MET A 200 -22.87 3.81 1.88
N ASN A 201 -24.12 3.51 1.60
CA ASN A 201 -25.02 2.89 2.56
C ASN A 201 -24.86 1.37 2.57
N VAL A 202 -24.12 0.84 3.56
CA VAL A 202 -23.89 -0.60 3.73
C VAL A 202 -25.11 -1.25 4.39
N VAL A 203 -25.92 -1.97 3.60
CA VAL A 203 -27.11 -2.70 4.06
C VAL A 203 -26.76 -3.97 4.82
N ASN A 204 -25.74 -4.70 4.33
CA ASN A 204 -25.20 -5.90 4.99
C ASN A 204 -23.72 -6.09 4.57
N PHE A 205 -23.04 -7.00 5.26
CA PHE A 205 -21.69 -7.38 4.88
C PHE A 205 -21.45 -8.89 5.05
N PHE A 206 -20.48 -9.43 4.33
CA PHE A 206 -20.07 -10.82 4.41
C PHE A 206 -18.56 -10.96 4.60
N ALA A 207 -18.13 -12.13 5.03
CA ALA A 207 -16.75 -12.47 5.29
C ALA A 207 -16.48 -13.94 4.93
N PRO A 208 -15.20 -14.33 4.70
CA PRO A 208 -14.84 -15.74 4.63
C PRO A 208 -15.16 -16.48 5.94
N GLU A 209 -15.31 -17.80 5.86
CA GLU A 209 -15.69 -18.65 7.00
C GLU A 209 -14.71 -18.56 8.20
N PHE A 210 -13.42 -18.38 7.93
CA PHE A 210 -12.42 -18.25 8.98
C PHE A 210 -12.50 -16.92 9.76
N ALA A 211 -13.17 -15.91 9.19
CA ALA A 211 -13.33 -14.62 9.84
C ALA A 211 -14.62 -14.56 10.69
N LEU A 212 -14.60 -13.78 11.76
CA LEU A 212 -15.74 -13.54 12.66
C LEU A 212 -16.43 -14.83 13.14
N ASN A 213 -15.65 -15.91 13.34
CA ASN A 213 -16.15 -17.23 13.75
C ASN A 213 -17.29 -17.76 12.83
N GLY A 214 -17.27 -17.45 11.53
CA GLY A 214 -18.28 -17.88 10.56
C GLY A 214 -19.66 -17.27 10.73
N THR A 215 -19.81 -16.20 11.53
CA THR A 215 -21.13 -15.58 11.81
C THR A 215 -21.64 -14.68 10.69
N LYS A 216 -20.77 -14.33 9.72
CA LYS A 216 -21.03 -13.40 8.61
C LYS A 216 -20.63 -13.96 7.26
N THR A 217 -20.83 -15.25 7.03
CA THR A 217 -20.55 -15.86 5.72
C THR A 217 -21.52 -15.37 4.64
N ALA A 218 -21.12 -15.52 3.38
CA ALA A 218 -22.00 -15.22 2.24
C ALA A 218 -23.33 -16.00 2.33
N ALA A 219 -23.31 -17.27 2.78
CA ALA A 219 -24.52 -18.07 3.00
C ALA A 219 -25.48 -17.43 4.03
N ARG A 220 -24.95 -16.83 5.11
CA ARG A 220 -25.80 -16.11 6.09
C ARG A 220 -26.45 -14.86 5.49
N VAL A 221 -25.77 -14.19 4.56
CA VAL A 221 -26.35 -13.06 3.84
C VAL A 221 -27.46 -13.54 2.88
N VAL A 222 -27.25 -14.67 2.20
CA VAL A 222 -28.29 -15.32 1.37
C VAL A 222 -29.52 -15.68 2.20
N ASP A 223 -29.36 -16.27 3.40
CA ASP A 223 -30.43 -16.54 4.31
C ASP A 223 -31.22 -15.27 4.69
N ASP A 224 -30.52 -14.17 4.98
CA ASP A 224 -31.15 -12.89 5.33
C ASP A 224 -31.86 -12.26 4.13
N ILE A 225 -31.33 -12.36 2.91
CA ILE A 225 -32.02 -11.92 1.67
C ILE A 225 -33.33 -12.71 1.47
N ASN A 226 -33.30 -14.02 1.69
CA ASN A 226 -34.47 -14.85 1.54
C ASN A 226 -35.55 -14.55 2.57
N ALA A 227 -35.14 -14.22 3.80
CA ALA A 227 -36.07 -13.91 4.91
C ALA A 227 -36.62 -12.47 4.85
N ASN A 228 -35.83 -11.51 4.35
CA ASN A 228 -36.12 -10.07 4.40
C ASN A 228 -35.83 -9.39 3.07
N PRO A 229 -36.43 -9.81 1.94
CA PRO A 229 -36.04 -9.28 0.60
C PRO A 229 -36.30 -7.78 0.45
N GLU A 230 -37.28 -7.22 1.16
CA GLU A 230 -37.61 -5.80 1.15
C GLU A 230 -36.42 -4.90 1.61
N LYS A 231 -35.58 -5.40 2.49
CA LYS A 231 -34.39 -4.73 3.00
C LYS A 231 -33.34 -4.48 1.89
N TYR A 232 -33.34 -5.29 0.84
CA TYR A 232 -32.34 -5.33 -0.20
C TYR A 232 -32.78 -4.72 -1.53
N GLN A 233 -34.05 -4.26 -1.65
CA GLN A 233 -34.64 -3.83 -2.93
C GLN A 233 -33.88 -2.71 -3.65
N ASN A 234 -33.12 -1.91 -2.93
CA ASN A 234 -32.35 -0.79 -3.49
C ASN A 234 -30.85 -1.05 -3.52
N VAL A 235 -30.42 -2.29 -3.29
CA VAL A 235 -29.00 -2.64 -3.39
C VAL A 235 -28.56 -2.54 -4.83
N LYS A 236 -27.54 -1.69 -5.08
CA LYS A 236 -26.98 -1.47 -6.40
C LYS A 236 -25.73 -2.32 -6.64
N TYR A 237 -24.87 -2.44 -5.63
CA TYR A 237 -23.61 -3.19 -5.77
C TYR A 237 -23.44 -4.24 -4.67
N ILE A 238 -22.78 -5.34 -5.06
CA ILE A 238 -22.18 -6.32 -4.17
C ILE A 238 -20.67 -6.17 -4.31
N ILE A 239 -20.04 -5.54 -3.32
CA ILE A 239 -18.61 -5.23 -3.37
C ILE A 239 -17.82 -6.37 -2.77
N GLU A 240 -17.06 -7.04 -3.61
CA GLU A 240 -16.19 -8.17 -3.27
C GLU A 240 -14.73 -7.74 -3.24
N ASN A 241 -13.87 -8.55 -2.65
CA ASN A 241 -12.44 -8.32 -2.61
C ASN A 241 -11.72 -9.33 -3.50
N MET A 242 -10.94 -8.86 -4.47
CA MET A 242 -10.15 -9.66 -5.42
C MET A 242 -9.41 -10.81 -4.72
N GLN A 243 -8.74 -10.51 -3.61
CA GLN A 243 -7.92 -11.48 -2.90
C GLN A 243 -8.72 -12.58 -2.17
N SER A 244 -10.04 -12.46 -2.09
CA SER A 244 -10.92 -13.40 -1.37
C SER A 244 -11.63 -14.39 -2.29
N GLY A 245 -11.47 -14.25 -3.60
CA GLY A 245 -12.15 -15.06 -4.60
C GLY A 245 -13.63 -14.71 -4.77
N GLU A 246 -14.40 -15.63 -5.33
CA GLU A 246 -15.77 -15.38 -5.76
C GLU A 246 -16.82 -15.74 -4.70
N LEU A 247 -16.67 -15.22 -3.48
CA LEU A 247 -17.57 -15.52 -2.35
C LEU A 247 -18.98 -14.96 -2.54
N ALA A 248 -19.13 -13.87 -3.31
CA ALA A 248 -20.37 -13.13 -3.47
C ALA A 248 -21.31 -13.69 -4.56
N LYS A 249 -20.92 -14.69 -5.35
CA LYS A 249 -21.77 -15.25 -6.43
C LYS A 249 -23.15 -15.69 -5.91
N GLY A 250 -23.21 -16.43 -4.81
CA GLY A 250 -24.49 -16.86 -4.23
C GLY A 250 -25.35 -15.71 -3.73
N ILE A 251 -24.75 -14.60 -3.30
CA ILE A 251 -25.48 -13.38 -2.91
C ILE A 251 -26.10 -12.73 -4.15
N GLU A 252 -25.34 -12.60 -5.24
CA GLU A 252 -25.79 -12.07 -6.53
C GLU A 252 -26.98 -12.88 -7.09
N GLU A 253 -26.85 -14.21 -7.11
CA GLU A 253 -27.91 -15.12 -7.55
C GLU A 253 -29.15 -14.99 -6.69
N SER A 254 -29.01 -14.94 -5.36
CA SER A 254 -30.13 -14.78 -4.44
C SER A 254 -30.88 -13.46 -4.63
N LEU A 255 -30.19 -12.36 -4.87
CA LEU A 255 -30.82 -11.06 -5.17
C LEU A 255 -31.57 -11.12 -6.51
N LYS A 256 -30.96 -11.71 -7.53
CA LYS A 256 -31.58 -11.89 -8.85
C LYS A 256 -32.87 -12.72 -8.78
N ASP A 257 -32.92 -13.79 -7.97
CA ASP A 257 -34.13 -14.60 -7.74
C ASP A 257 -35.25 -13.81 -7.08
N LYS A 258 -34.92 -12.72 -6.38
CA LYS A 258 -35.89 -11.76 -5.82
C LYS A 258 -36.26 -10.61 -6.76
N GLY A 259 -35.73 -10.61 -8.01
CA GLY A 259 -35.96 -9.55 -8.97
C GLY A 259 -35.13 -8.27 -8.68
N ILE A 260 -34.06 -8.38 -7.90
CA ILE A 260 -33.17 -7.27 -7.53
C ILE A 260 -31.93 -7.37 -8.42
N ASP A 261 -31.74 -6.36 -9.28
CA ASP A 261 -30.63 -6.28 -10.24
C ASP A 261 -29.45 -5.53 -9.60
N ALA A 262 -28.67 -6.27 -8.79
CA ALA A 262 -27.47 -5.75 -8.14
C ALA A 262 -26.22 -6.26 -8.88
N GLU A 263 -25.30 -5.35 -9.18
CA GLU A 263 -24.06 -5.65 -9.88
C GLU A 263 -22.97 -6.10 -8.89
N ARG A 264 -22.29 -7.21 -9.20
CA ARG A 264 -21.11 -7.65 -8.46
C ARG A 264 -19.86 -6.94 -8.98
N VAL A 265 -19.21 -6.15 -8.12
CA VAL A 265 -17.99 -5.40 -8.42
C VAL A 265 -16.84 -5.86 -7.53
N ILE A 266 -15.61 -5.83 -8.06
CA ILE A 266 -14.44 -6.38 -7.41
C ILE A 266 -13.48 -5.25 -7.07
N PHE A 267 -13.28 -5.01 -5.78
CA PHE A 267 -12.28 -4.10 -5.26
C PHE A 267 -10.97 -4.82 -5.00
N THR A 268 -9.86 -4.09 -4.98
CA THR A 268 -8.57 -4.62 -4.57
C THR A 268 -8.02 -3.88 -3.36
N ASN A 269 -7.08 -4.52 -2.62
CA ASN A 269 -6.49 -3.98 -1.39
C ASN A 269 -5.00 -3.65 -1.51
N PHE A 270 -4.34 -4.11 -2.57
CA PHE A 270 -2.89 -4.11 -2.62
C PHE A 270 -2.34 -3.42 -3.87
N PRO A 271 -1.39 -2.50 -3.71
CA PRO A 271 -0.61 -1.96 -4.83
C PRO A 271 0.01 -3.08 -5.68
N GLY A 272 -0.06 -2.93 -7.01
CA GLY A 272 0.47 -3.92 -7.97
C GLY A 272 -0.41 -5.16 -8.16
N SER A 273 -1.63 -5.19 -7.63
CA SER A 273 -2.55 -6.33 -7.81
C SER A 273 -3.36 -6.27 -9.10
N VAL A 274 -3.56 -5.08 -9.67
CA VAL A 274 -4.23 -4.86 -10.95
C VAL A 274 -3.42 -3.86 -11.77
N GLU A 275 -3.51 -3.95 -13.09
CA GLU A 275 -2.84 -3.04 -14.00
C GLU A 275 -3.28 -1.59 -13.77
N GLY A 276 -2.32 -0.67 -13.67
CA GLY A 276 -2.57 0.75 -13.45
C GLY A 276 -2.96 1.11 -12.00
N ALA A 277 -2.72 0.20 -11.04
CA ALA A 277 -2.88 0.46 -9.60
C ALA A 277 -1.60 0.03 -8.84
N ASP A 278 -0.49 0.68 -9.15
CA ASP A 278 0.84 0.39 -8.61
C ASP A 278 1.11 1.08 -7.27
N THR A 279 0.34 2.12 -6.94
CA THR A 279 0.38 2.82 -5.66
C THR A 279 -0.94 2.67 -4.90
N MET A 280 -0.92 2.89 -3.58
CA MET A 280 -2.13 2.81 -2.76
C MET A 280 -3.18 3.86 -3.15
N ALA A 281 -2.75 5.05 -3.57
CA ALA A 281 -3.66 6.08 -4.08
C ALA A 281 -4.35 5.61 -5.37
N GLU A 282 -3.63 4.95 -6.28
CA GLU A 282 -4.21 4.38 -7.50
C GLU A 282 -5.16 3.22 -7.20
N VAL A 283 -4.85 2.34 -6.25
CA VAL A 283 -5.75 1.28 -5.75
C VAL A 283 -7.07 1.87 -5.27
N LEU A 284 -7.00 2.88 -4.40
CA LEU A 284 -8.20 3.53 -3.86
C LEU A 284 -9.00 4.25 -4.95
N ASN A 285 -8.32 4.94 -5.87
CA ASN A 285 -8.98 5.58 -7.00
C ASN A 285 -9.63 4.56 -7.94
N HIS A 286 -8.95 3.46 -8.25
CA HIS A 286 -9.50 2.35 -9.04
C HIS A 286 -10.80 1.85 -8.42
N ASN A 287 -10.80 1.52 -7.13
CA ASN A 287 -11.97 1.06 -6.40
C ASN A 287 -13.11 2.09 -6.42
N LYS A 288 -12.80 3.38 -6.25
CA LYS A 288 -13.78 4.48 -6.33
C LYS A 288 -14.42 4.56 -7.72
N GLN A 289 -13.61 4.48 -8.80
CA GLN A 289 -14.09 4.61 -10.16
C GLN A 289 -15.05 3.48 -10.58
N ILE A 290 -14.92 2.28 -10.02
CA ILE A 290 -15.79 1.14 -10.30
C ILE A 290 -17.25 1.43 -9.87
N VAL A 291 -17.46 2.25 -8.84
CA VAL A 291 -18.81 2.48 -8.24
C VAL A 291 -19.39 3.87 -8.56
N LEU A 292 -18.68 4.69 -9.34
CA LEU A 292 -19.14 5.98 -9.86
C LEU A 292 -19.78 5.84 -11.23
#